data_761253fb1a13f60b308e5d07ad7068ba
#
_entry.id   761253fb1a13f60b308e5d07ad7068ba
#
_cell.length_a   1.000
_cell.length_b   1.000
_cell.length_c   1.000
_cell.angle_alpha   90.00
_cell.angle_beta   90.00
_cell.angle_gamma   90.00
#
_symmetry.space_group_name_H-M   'P 1'
#
loop_
_entity.id
_entity.type
_entity.pdbx_description
1 polymer ?
#
loop_
_entity_poly.entity_id
_entity_poly.type
_entity_poly.pdbx_seq_one_letter_code
_entity_poly.pdbx_strand_id
1 'polypeptide(L)'
;MKRILILIGGLLLLLIVISTNAHENKPQQKEGSVMEKAATTIAFPLRGEWYTETSPADRVPSHGTNRFGLRYAFDFIQKDQNEASHTERSVDYLIGGIPLEKYYCFGQPVYAPFDGEVVTVKNNTSDGEKASWVHDQTSAIRHSLFFDQERDGFEAIAGNYVVIKQAAGLYAAFAHLQKDSLAVNEGEHISQGTYLGNVGHSGNSTEPHLHFQLMDSAIIESANGLPFVFSAYEKYNGQTWEIVSNQIPAVGERIRSLKENQTETR
;
A
#
# COMPACT_ATOMS: atom_id res chain seq x y z
N MET A 1 -4.72 37.50 14.49
CA MET A 1 -5.34 36.35 13.84
C MET A 1 -5.41 36.44 12.31
N LYS A 2 -5.87 37.53 11.68
CA LYS A 2 -5.95 37.66 10.20
C LYS A 2 -4.60 37.59 9.46
N ARG A 3 -3.47 38.01 10.03
CA ARG A 3 -2.15 38.00 9.40
C ARG A 3 -1.49 36.61 9.35
N ILE A 4 -1.82 35.71 10.28
CA ILE A 4 -1.30 34.34 10.32
C ILE A 4 -1.99 33.47 9.27
N LEU A 5 -3.29 33.65 9.02
CA LEU A 5 -4.01 32.93 7.97
C LEU A 5 -3.51 33.27 6.55
N ILE A 6 -3.06 34.54 6.32
CA ILE A 6 -2.52 34.94 5.01
C ILE A 6 -1.16 34.30 4.73
N LEU A 7 -0.34 34.08 5.76
CA LEU A 7 0.97 33.41 5.61
C LEU A 7 0.83 31.91 5.30
N ILE A 8 -0.14 31.21 5.89
CA ILE A 8 -0.39 29.78 5.63
C ILE A 8 -0.98 29.60 4.22
N GLY A 9 -1.88 30.48 3.79
CA GLY A 9 -2.42 30.47 2.43
C GLY A 9 -1.38 30.75 1.35
N GLY A 10 -0.41 31.64 1.62
CA GLY A 10 0.70 31.94 0.72
C GLY A 10 1.69 30.80 0.53
N LEU A 11 1.95 30.02 1.58
CA LEU A 11 2.86 28.87 1.52
C LEU A 11 2.23 27.70 0.74
N LEU A 12 0.92 27.48 0.89
CA LEU A 12 0.17 26.46 0.14
C LEU A 12 0.12 26.80 -1.37
N LEU A 13 -0.08 28.08 -1.73
CA LEU A 13 -0.06 28.54 -3.12
C LEU A 13 1.33 28.39 -3.76
N LEU A 14 2.41 28.62 -3.01
CA LEU A 14 3.77 28.47 -3.50
C LEU A 14 4.12 27.00 -3.81
N LEU A 15 3.66 26.05 -3.00
CA LEU A 15 3.83 24.61 -3.25
C LEU A 15 3.03 24.12 -4.46
N ILE A 16 1.85 24.67 -4.72
CA ILE A 16 1.05 24.36 -5.91
C ILE A 16 1.71 24.91 -7.18
N VAL A 17 2.30 26.11 -7.15
CA VAL A 17 2.99 26.73 -8.31
C VAL A 17 4.26 25.97 -8.67
N ILE A 18 5.01 25.42 -7.72
CA ILE A 18 6.21 24.61 -7.98
C ILE A 18 5.82 23.26 -8.60
N SER A 19 4.67 22.69 -8.22
CA SER A 19 4.15 21.44 -8.79
C SER A 19 3.63 21.57 -10.24
N THR A 20 3.16 22.74 -10.65
CA THR A 20 2.55 22.93 -11.99
C THR A 20 3.55 23.18 -13.12
N ASN A 21 4.80 23.54 -12.81
CA ASN A 21 5.83 23.84 -13.84
C ASN A 21 6.66 22.63 -14.30
N ALA A 22 6.38 21.42 -13.79
CA ALA A 22 7.07 20.18 -14.17
C ALA A 22 6.26 19.26 -15.12
N HIS A 23 5.13 19.72 -15.65
CA HIS A 23 4.34 18.95 -16.61
C HIS A 23 4.69 19.34 -18.05
N GLU A 24 5.71 18.72 -18.62
CA GLU A 24 5.77 18.50 -20.06
C GLU A 24 4.71 17.47 -20.46
N ASN A 25 3.71 17.92 -21.23
CA ASN A 25 2.68 17.09 -21.85
C ASN A 25 3.32 16.08 -22.82
N LYS A 26 3.61 14.86 -22.35
CA LYS A 26 3.70 13.68 -23.22
C LYS A 26 2.33 13.00 -23.29
N PRO A 27 1.87 12.56 -24.48
CA PRO A 27 0.59 11.89 -24.60
C PRO A 27 0.60 10.61 -23.76
N GLN A 28 -0.34 10.49 -22.80
CA GLN A 28 -0.61 9.26 -22.08
C GLN A 28 -1.10 8.21 -23.08
N GLN A 29 -0.21 7.33 -23.51
CA GLN A 29 -0.63 6.09 -24.15
C GLN A 29 -1.44 5.29 -23.11
N LYS A 30 -2.55 4.68 -23.57
CA LYS A 30 -3.37 3.76 -22.78
C LYS A 30 -2.52 2.55 -22.36
N GLU A 31 -1.77 2.65 -21.27
CA GLU A 31 -0.98 1.55 -20.71
C GLU A 31 -1.85 0.42 -20.15
N GLY A 32 -3.15 0.66 -19.89
CA GLY A 32 -4.09 -0.37 -19.44
C GLY A 32 -4.16 -1.61 -20.33
N SER A 33 -4.01 -1.45 -21.67
CA SER A 33 -4.03 -2.60 -22.60
C SER A 33 -2.70 -3.38 -22.64
N VAL A 34 -1.60 -2.79 -22.18
CA VAL A 34 -0.27 -3.43 -22.11
C VAL A 34 -0.15 -4.27 -20.84
N MET A 35 -0.77 -3.84 -19.74
CA MET A 35 -0.79 -4.60 -18.48
C MET A 35 -1.60 -5.90 -18.60
N GLU A 36 -2.70 -5.91 -19.34
CA GLU A 36 -3.59 -7.08 -19.50
C GLU A 36 -2.92 -8.28 -20.21
N LYS A 37 -1.90 -8.06 -21.04
CA LYS A 37 -1.34 -9.10 -21.93
C LYS A 37 -0.05 -9.75 -21.42
N ALA A 38 0.60 -9.21 -20.39
CA ALA A 38 1.90 -9.68 -19.89
C ALA A 38 2.00 -9.75 -18.35
N ALA A 39 0.91 -9.48 -17.64
CA ALA A 39 0.94 -9.40 -16.19
C ALA A 39 0.92 -10.78 -15.52
N THR A 40 1.73 -10.95 -14.50
CA THR A 40 1.67 -12.12 -13.60
C THR A 40 0.34 -12.10 -12.86
N THR A 41 -0.32 -13.26 -12.79
CA THR A 41 -1.57 -13.43 -12.02
C THR A 41 -1.25 -13.96 -10.64
N ILE A 42 -1.78 -13.32 -9.60
CA ILE A 42 -1.61 -13.70 -8.19
C ILE A 42 -2.94 -13.66 -7.44
N ALA A 43 -3.02 -14.31 -6.28
CA ALA A 43 -4.20 -14.18 -5.41
C ALA A 43 -4.22 -12.81 -4.71
N PHE A 44 -5.42 -12.34 -4.36
CA PHE A 44 -5.58 -11.14 -3.54
C PHE A 44 -5.11 -11.41 -2.11
N PRO A 45 -4.19 -10.60 -1.52
CA PRO A 45 -3.50 -10.95 -0.28
C PRO A 45 -4.27 -10.61 1.01
N LEU A 46 -5.50 -10.13 0.89
CA LEU A 46 -6.32 -9.69 2.02
C LEU A 46 -7.66 -10.43 2.05
N ARG A 47 -8.27 -10.52 3.22
CA ARG A 47 -9.64 -11.07 3.41
C ARG A 47 -10.59 -9.99 3.91
N GLY A 48 -11.89 -10.17 3.67
CA GLY A 48 -12.89 -9.17 3.99
C GLY A 48 -12.92 -8.01 2.99
N GLU A 49 -13.50 -6.90 3.40
CA GLU A 49 -13.75 -5.74 2.54
C GLU A 49 -12.65 -4.69 2.69
N TRP A 50 -12.17 -4.18 1.55
CA TRP A 50 -11.09 -3.21 1.46
C TRP A 50 -11.37 -2.14 0.43
N TYR A 51 -10.72 -1.01 0.54
CA TYR A 51 -10.67 0.04 -0.45
C TYR A 51 -9.26 0.18 -1.00
N THR A 52 -9.15 0.45 -2.29
CA THR A 52 -7.88 0.77 -2.94
C THR A 52 -7.61 2.25 -2.79
N GLU A 53 -6.54 2.63 -2.10
CA GLU A 53 -6.15 4.03 -1.88
C GLU A 53 -5.14 4.50 -2.93
N THR A 54 -4.21 3.60 -3.32
CA THR A 54 -3.27 3.83 -4.41
C THR A 54 -3.30 2.66 -5.38
N SER A 55 -3.33 2.94 -6.69
CA SER A 55 -3.39 1.90 -7.74
C SER A 55 -2.64 2.31 -9.00
N PRO A 56 -1.97 1.36 -9.66
CA PRO A 56 -1.44 1.57 -11.02
C PRO A 56 -2.52 1.62 -12.10
N ALA A 57 -3.79 1.30 -11.80
CA ALA A 57 -4.91 1.50 -12.73
C ALA A 57 -5.17 2.98 -13.01
N ASP A 58 -4.86 3.86 -12.07
CA ASP A 58 -5.11 5.31 -12.18
C ASP A 58 -3.89 6.05 -12.71
N ARG A 59 -2.70 5.65 -12.30
CA ARG A 59 -1.45 6.25 -12.79
C ARG A 59 -0.26 5.28 -12.65
N VAL A 60 0.71 5.40 -13.53
CA VAL A 60 1.99 4.69 -13.46
C VAL A 60 3.12 5.72 -13.64
N PRO A 61 4.08 5.81 -12.71
CA PRO A 61 4.23 5.06 -11.46
C PRO A 61 3.15 5.41 -10.42
N SER A 62 2.58 4.38 -9.77
CA SER A 62 1.48 4.56 -8.80
C SER A 62 1.86 5.47 -7.63
N HIS A 63 3.07 5.33 -7.11
CA HIS A 63 3.65 6.12 -6.02
C HIS A 63 4.54 7.29 -6.50
N GLY A 64 4.44 7.70 -7.78
CA GLY A 64 5.18 8.82 -8.35
C GLY A 64 6.68 8.56 -8.61
N THR A 65 7.17 7.33 -8.36
CA THR A 65 8.57 6.94 -8.59
C THR A 65 8.69 5.52 -9.12
N ASN A 66 9.77 5.24 -9.87
CA ASN A 66 10.13 3.88 -10.31
C ASN A 66 11.11 3.19 -9.35
N ARG A 67 11.62 3.89 -8.33
CA ARG A 67 12.59 3.34 -7.36
C ARG A 67 11.91 2.38 -6.41
N PHE A 68 12.70 1.50 -5.77
CA PHE A 68 12.26 0.56 -4.73
C PHE A 68 11.15 -0.41 -5.17
N GLY A 69 10.99 -0.67 -6.47
CA GLY A 69 9.90 -1.51 -6.97
C GLY A 69 8.51 -0.86 -6.96
N LEU A 70 8.38 0.44 -6.65
CA LEU A 70 7.12 1.15 -6.39
C LEU A 70 6.27 1.44 -7.65
N ARG A 71 6.78 1.10 -8.86
CA ARG A 71 6.11 1.47 -10.13
C ARG A 71 4.65 1.02 -10.20
N TYR A 72 4.37 -0.19 -9.73
CA TYR A 72 3.04 -0.84 -9.80
C TYR A 72 2.51 -1.24 -8.42
N ALA A 73 2.94 -0.55 -7.37
CA ALA A 73 2.52 -0.82 -6.01
C ALA A 73 1.09 -0.37 -5.72
N PHE A 74 0.49 -0.99 -4.72
CA PHE A 74 -0.86 -0.70 -4.22
C PHE A 74 -0.81 -0.33 -2.74
N ASP A 75 -1.75 0.52 -2.32
CA ASP A 75 -2.11 0.72 -0.92
C ASP A 75 -3.58 0.35 -0.70
N PHE A 76 -3.83 -0.47 0.32
CA PHE A 76 -5.16 -0.93 0.69
C PHE A 76 -5.51 -0.50 2.10
N ILE A 77 -6.72 0.06 2.28
CA ILE A 77 -7.26 0.46 3.57
C ILE A 77 -8.66 -0.12 3.79
N GLN A 78 -9.12 -0.13 5.04
CA GLN A 78 -10.52 -0.40 5.33
C GLN A 78 -11.24 0.89 5.70
N LYS A 79 -12.48 1.04 5.23
CA LYS A 79 -13.37 2.17 5.51
C LYS A 79 -14.73 1.65 5.93
N ASP A 80 -15.44 2.46 6.72
CA ASP A 80 -16.84 2.20 7.06
C ASP A 80 -17.78 2.62 5.91
N GLN A 81 -19.10 2.57 6.18
CA GLN A 81 -20.14 2.95 5.21
C GLN A 81 -20.14 4.47 4.89
N ASN A 82 -19.49 5.29 5.72
CA ASN A 82 -19.32 6.72 5.53
C ASN A 82 -17.97 7.09 4.95
N GLU A 83 -17.21 6.09 4.44
CA GLU A 83 -15.86 6.22 3.90
C GLU A 83 -14.80 6.72 4.92
N ALA A 84 -15.08 6.59 6.22
CA ALA A 84 -14.12 6.86 7.27
C ALA A 84 -13.19 5.65 7.50
N SER A 85 -11.87 5.88 7.60
CA SER A 85 -10.87 4.83 7.87
C SER A 85 -10.76 4.47 9.36
N HIS A 86 -11.41 5.25 10.26
CA HIS A 86 -11.36 5.10 11.71
C HIS A 86 -12.68 5.45 12.39
N THR A 87 -12.83 5.06 13.65
CA THR A 87 -14.06 5.28 14.44
C THR A 87 -14.18 6.68 15.06
N GLU A 88 -13.10 7.45 15.08
CA GLU A 88 -13.05 8.78 15.71
C GLU A 88 -13.43 9.90 14.72
N ARG A 89 -13.64 11.12 15.22
CA ARG A 89 -13.95 12.27 14.36
C ARG A 89 -12.70 12.73 13.62
N SER A 90 -12.84 13.13 12.36
CA SER A 90 -11.71 13.60 11.54
C SER A 90 -10.96 14.81 12.15
N VAL A 91 -11.62 15.63 13.01
CA VAL A 91 -10.96 16.73 13.71
C VAL A 91 -9.93 16.24 14.73
N ASP A 92 -10.13 15.06 15.31
CA ASP A 92 -9.22 14.50 16.31
C ASP A 92 -7.89 14.12 15.66
N TYR A 93 -7.90 13.68 14.38
CA TYR A 93 -6.70 13.45 13.58
C TYR A 93 -5.82 14.71 13.44
N LEU A 94 -6.46 15.88 13.27
CA LEU A 94 -5.75 17.15 13.11
C LEU A 94 -5.15 17.69 14.43
N ILE A 95 -5.79 17.42 15.57
CA ILE A 95 -5.44 18.07 16.85
C ILE A 95 -4.60 17.15 17.73
N GLY A 96 -5.05 15.92 17.95
CA GLY A 96 -4.48 15.04 18.97
C GLY A 96 -3.95 13.71 18.42
N GLY A 97 -4.20 13.43 17.17
CA GLY A 97 -3.96 12.12 16.56
C GLY A 97 -4.98 11.07 17.02
N ILE A 98 -5.12 10.04 16.20
CA ILE A 98 -6.06 8.93 16.42
C ILE A 98 -5.27 7.71 16.83
N PRO A 99 -5.60 7.07 17.97
CA PRO A 99 -5.00 5.80 18.37
C PRO A 99 -5.12 4.75 17.25
N LEU A 100 -4.07 3.97 17.02
CA LEU A 100 -4.01 3.04 15.88
C LEU A 100 -5.11 1.98 15.93
N GLU A 101 -5.48 1.52 17.12
CA GLU A 101 -6.56 0.55 17.33
C GLU A 101 -7.97 1.06 16.95
N LYS A 102 -8.10 2.36 16.62
CA LYS A 102 -9.33 2.96 16.12
C LYS A 102 -9.47 2.88 14.61
N TYR A 103 -8.39 2.53 13.90
CA TYR A 103 -8.40 2.31 12.45
C TYR A 103 -8.90 0.89 12.14
N TYR A 104 -9.81 0.78 11.18
CA TYR A 104 -10.45 -0.49 10.82
C TYR A 104 -9.46 -1.52 10.28
N CYS A 105 -8.45 -1.10 9.54
CA CYS A 105 -7.46 -1.99 8.95
C CYS A 105 -6.27 -2.31 9.87
N PHE A 106 -6.05 -1.56 10.97
CA PHE A 106 -4.97 -1.86 11.91
C PHE A 106 -5.17 -3.23 12.56
N GLY A 107 -4.14 -4.06 12.52
CA GLY A 107 -4.20 -5.43 13.05
C GLY A 107 -4.92 -6.44 12.14
N GLN A 108 -5.39 -6.06 10.94
CA GLN A 108 -6.02 -6.98 10.01
C GLN A 108 -4.98 -7.91 9.35
N PRO A 109 -5.32 -9.21 9.17
CA PRO A 109 -4.37 -10.20 8.69
C PRO A 109 -4.05 -10.06 7.20
N VAL A 110 -2.78 -10.32 6.88
CA VAL A 110 -2.21 -10.33 5.53
C VAL A 110 -1.78 -11.76 5.18
N TYR A 111 -1.97 -12.16 3.92
CA TYR A 111 -1.76 -13.52 3.45
C TYR A 111 -0.87 -13.59 2.22
N ALA A 112 -0.15 -14.72 2.06
CA ALA A 112 0.67 -14.99 0.89
C ALA A 112 -0.18 -15.09 -0.39
N PRO A 113 0.16 -14.39 -1.49
CA PRO A 113 -0.60 -14.39 -2.74
C PRO A 113 -0.25 -15.56 -3.65
N PHE A 114 0.79 -16.33 -3.33
CA PHE A 114 1.29 -17.50 -4.07
C PHE A 114 2.18 -18.37 -3.17
N ASP A 115 2.50 -19.58 -3.64
CA ASP A 115 3.47 -20.46 -3.00
C ASP A 115 4.88 -19.92 -3.21
N GLY A 116 5.70 -19.90 -2.15
CA GLY A 116 7.05 -19.34 -2.25
C GLY A 116 7.91 -19.54 -1.02
N GLU A 117 9.07 -18.92 -1.04
CA GLU A 117 10.04 -18.89 0.05
C GLU A 117 10.07 -17.48 0.66
N VAL A 118 10.02 -17.37 1.97
CA VAL A 118 10.22 -16.12 2.69
C VAL A 118 11.70 -15.75 2.65
N VAL A 119 12.06 -14.66 1.97
CA VAL A 119 13.48 -14.29 1.78
C VAL A 119 13.91 -13.11 2.64
N THR A 120 12.96 -12.33 3.18
CA THR A 120 13.25 -11.24 4.11
C THR A 120 12.13 -11.06 5.12
N VAL A 121 12.50 -10.89 6.39
CA VAL A 121 11.57 -10.55 7.50
C VAL A 121 12.16 -9.43 8.33
N LYS A 122 11.46 -8.32 8.48
CA LYS A 122 11.78 -7.20 9.37
C LYS A 122 10.60 -6.92 10.28
N ASN A 123 10.81 -7.01 11.60
CA ASN A 123 9.72 -7.06 12.59
C ASN A 123 10.01 -6.28 13.88
N ASN A 124 10.86 -5.24 13.82
CA ASN A 124 11.34 -4.53 15.01
C ASN A 124 11.03 -3.02 15.02
N THR A 125 10.42 -2.50 13.96
CA THR A 125 10.06 -1.08 13.85
C THR A 125 8.76 -0.80 14.58
N SER A 126 8.73 0.21 15.45
CA SER A 126 7.50 0.59 16.17
C SER A 126 6.46 1.16 15.22
N ASP A 127 5.18 0.83 15.47
CA ASP A 127 4.04 1.45 14.78
C ASP A 127 3.73 2.87 15.30
N GLY A 128 4.30 3.24 16.45
CA GLY A 128 3.85 4.40 17.19
C GLY A 128 2.57 4.10 18.01
N GLU A 129 1.99 5.12 18.60
CA GLU A 129 0.75 4.99 19.39
C GLU A 129 -0.47 5.54 18.64
N LYS A 130 -0.25 6.51 17.77
CA LYS A 130 -1.29 7.26 17.06
C LYS A 130 -0.84 7.65 15.66
N ALA A 131 -1.77 7.68 14.72
CA ALA A 131 -1.60 8.42 13.47
C ALA A 131 -2.08 9.88 13.68
N SER A 132 -1.32 10.84 13.20
CA SER A 132 -1.58 12.28 13.41
C SER A 132 -1.16 13.08 12.19
N TRP A 133 -2.06 13.89 11.67
CA TRP A 133 -1.80 14.69 10.47
C TRP A 133 -0.50 15.52 10.56
N VAL A 134 -0.25 16.15 11.69
CA VAL A 134 0.96 16.97 11.88
C VAL A 134 2.22 16.11 11.87
N HIS A 135 2.21 14.99 12.58
CA HIS A 135 3.35 14.08 12.66
C HIS A 135 3.60 13.43 11.30
N ASP A 136 2.57 12.89 10.68
CA ASP A 136 2.67 12.09 9.45
C ASP A 136 3.06 12.97 8.26
N GLN A 137 2.47 14.19 8.14
CA GLN A 137 2.88 15.15 7.12
C GLN A 137 4.30 15.68 7.33
N THR A 138 4.70 15.97 8.58
CA THR A 138 6.09 16.38 8.87
C THR A 138 7.08 15.26 8.61
N SER A 139 6.72 14.01 8.90
CA SER A 139 7.51 12.81 8.60
C SER A 139 7.64 12.62 7.10
N ALA A 140 6.54 12.67 6.35
CA ALA A 140 6.54 12.56 4.89
C ALA A 140 7.38 13.66 4.21
N ILE A 141 7.25 14.92 4.66
CA ILE A 141 8.05 16.05 4.16
C ILE A 141 9.52 15.84 4.51
N ARG A 142 9.83 15.44 5.74
CA ARG A 142 11.20 15.16 6.17
C ARG A 142 11.84 14.06 5.33
N HIS A 143 11.13 12.94 5.11
CA HIS A 143 11.60 11.87 4.23
C HIS A 143 11.76 12.35 2.79
N SER A 144 10.82 13.13 2.25
CA SER A 144 10.94 13.68 0.88
C SER A 144 12.15 14.61 0.69
N LEU A 145 12.50 15.40 1.70
CA LEU A 145 13.58 16.40 1.61
C LEU A 145 14.95 15.88 2.07
N PHE A 146 14.97 14.96 3.05
CA PHE A 146 16.20 14.57 3.77
C PHE A 146 16.47 13.06 3.71
N PHE A 147 15.62 12.29 3.01
CA PHE A 147 15.86 10.86 2.84
C PHE A 147 17.13 10.64 2.03
N ASP A 148 18.08 9.97 2.66
CA ASP A 148 19.32 9.52 2.05
C ASP A 148 19.33 7.99 2.02
N GLN A 149 19.27 7.42 0.84
CA GLN A 149 19.18 5.97 0.64
C GLN A 149 20.35 5.21 1.29
N GLU A 150 21.56 5.78 1.24
CA GLU A 150 22.75 5.13 1.80
C GLU A 150 22.78 5.20 3.35
N ARG A 151 22.20 6.27 3.91
CA ARG A 151 22.16 6.50 5.36
C ARG A 151 20.95 5.86 6.03
N ASP A 152 19.76 6.03 5.46
CA ASP A 152 18.49 5.73 6.12
C ASP A 152 17.96 4.34 5.74
N GLY A 153 18.38 3.80 4.57
CA GLY A 153 17.96 2.51 4.05
C GLY A 153 16.47 2.44 3.68
N PHE A 154 16.07 1.37 3.01
CA PHE A 154 14.66 1.12 2.68
C PHE A 154 13.81 0.86 3.95
N GLU A 155 14.40 0.30 5.00
CA GLU A 155 13.71 -0.04 6.25
C GLU A 155 13.06 1.17 6.92
N ALA A 156 13.67 2.36 6.81
CA ALA A 156 13.10 3.60 7.36
C ALA A 156 11.79 4.00 6.68
N ILE A 157 11.63 3.61 5.41
CA ILE A 157 10.39 3.86 4.65
C ILE A 157 9.40 2.72 4.90
N ALA A 158 9.80 1.47 4.68
CA ALA A 158 8.91 0.32 4.71
C ALA A 158 8.44 -0.08 6.11
N GLY A 159 9.19 0.27 7.15
CA GLY A 159 8.91 -0.19 8.52
C GLY A 159 9.11 -1.70 8.66
N ASN A 160 8.14 -2.39 9.22
CA ASN A 160 8.13 -3.85 9.24
C ASN A 160 7.63 -4.38 7.90
N TYR A 161 8.33 -5.36 7.36
CA TYR A 161 7.97 -5.91 6.05
C TYR A 161 8.38 -7.38 5.89
N VAL A 162 7.72 -8.05 4.97
CA VAL A 162 8.04 -9.39 4.51
C VAL A 162 8.26 -9.35 3.00
N VAL A 163 9.27 -10.09 2.51
CA VAL A 163 9.46 -10.36 1.09
C VAL A 163 9.36 -11.87 0.86
N ILE A 164 8.52 -12.27 -0.10
CA ILE A 164 8.32 -13.66 -0.51
C ILE A 164 8.82 -13.81 -1.95
N LYS A 165 9.60 -14.87 -2.22
CA LYS A 165 10.10 -15.22 -3.54
C LYS A 165 9.31 -16.38 -4.11
N GLN A 166 8.70 -16.22 -5.28
CA GLN A 166 8.17 -17.32 -6.07
C GLN A 166 9.30 -18.06 -6.85
N ALA A 167 9.08 -19.34 -7.14
CA ALA A 167 10.06 -20.16 -7.87
C ALA A 167 10.51 -19.56 -9.22
N ALA A 168 9.65 -18.78 -9.90
CA ALA A 168 9.96 -18.09 -11.15
C ALA A 168 10.85 -16.85 -11.01
N GLY A 169 11.31 -16.50 -9.79
CA GLY A 169 12.13 -15.31 -9.53
C GLY A 169 11.31 -14.01 -9.43
N LEU A 170 10.03 -14.14 -9.13
CA LEU A 170 9.14 -13.04 -8.77
C LEU A 170 9.17 -12.83 -7.27
N TYR A 171 9.16 -11.57 -6.82
CA TYR A 171 9.17 -11.21 -5.40
C TYR A 171 7.95 -10.37 -5.05
N ALA A 172 7.27 -10.71 -3.96
CA ALA A 172 6.20 -9.91 -3.39
C ALA A 172 6.67 -9.26 -2.09
N ALA A 173 6.49 -7.94 -1.95
CA ALA A 173 6.78 -7.23 -0.72
C ALA A 173 5.50 -6.68 -0.09
N PHE A 174 5.42 -6.80 1.23
CA PHE A 174 4.33 -6.34 2.10
C PHE A 174 4.95 -5.43 3.14
N ALA A 175 4.62 -4.15 3.15
CA ALA A 175 5.22 -3.18 4.05
C ALA A 175 4.21 -2.55 5.01
N HIS A 176 4.73 -1.74 5.95
CA HIS A 176 3.99 -1.11 7.05
C HIS A 176 3.30 -2.10 7.98
N LEU A 177 3.84 -3.32 8.10
CA LEU A 177 3.25 -4.36 8.93
C LEU A 177 3.39 -4.03 10.42
N GLN A 178 2.46 -4.56 11.21
CA GLN A 178 2.41 -4.35 12.65
C GLN A 178 3.60 -5.00 13.33
N LYS A 179 4.23 -4.26 14.24
CA LYS A 179 5.35 -4.74 15.05
C LYS A 179 4.95 -6.01 15.79
N ASP A 180 5.88 -6.98 15.81
CA ASP A 180 5.75 -8.26 16.51
C ASP A 180 4.57 -9.14 16.04
N SER A 181 3.98 -8.85 14.86
CA SER A 181 2.87 -9.63 14.30
C SER A 181 3.30 -10.67 13.26
N LEU A 182 4.54 -10.59 12.77
CA LEU A 182 4.99 -11.48 11.68
C LEU A 182 5.10 -12.92 12.17
N ALA A 183 4.43 -13.83 11.46
CA ALA A 183 4.29 -15.24 11.82
C ALA A 183 5.16 -16.18 10.98
N VAL A 184 6.00 -15.65 10.11
CA VAL A 184 6.88 -16.39 9.20
C VAL A 184 8.33 -16.03 9.43
N ASN A 185 9.26 -16.92 9.03
CA ASN A 185 10.69 -16.74 9.20
C ASN A 185 11.41 -16.80 7.85
N GLU A 186 12.57 -16.15 7.74
CA GLU A 186 13.42 -16.23 6.55
C GLU A 186 13.84 -17.69 6.29
N GLY A 187 13.78 -18.10 5.03
CA GLY A 187 14.02 -19.48 4.57
C GLY A 187 12.81 -20.39 4.66
N GLU A 188 11.70 -19.96 5.21
CA GLU A 188 10.47 -20.75 5.32
C GLU A 188 9.78 -20.87 3.94
N HIS A 189 9.39 -22.10 3.56
CA HIS A 189 8.55 -22.35 2.40
C HIS A 189 7.09 -22.30 2.82
N ILE A 190 6.32 -21.43 2.16
CA ILE A 190 4.93 -21.18 2.48
C ILE A 190 4.03 -21.39 1.26
N SER A 191 2.79 -21.76 1.51
CA SER A 191 1.76 -21.90 0.48
C SER A 191 0.93 -20.63 0.34
N GLN A 192 0.29 -20.44 -0.80
CA GLN A 192 -0.73 -19.41 -1.00
C GLN A 192 -1.78 -19.45 0.11
N GLY A 193 -2.11 -18.28 0.65
CA GLY A 193 -3.05 -18.17 1.78
C GLY A 193 -2.43 -18.36 3.15
N THR A 194 -1.11 -18.64 3.26
CA THR A 194 -0.41 -18.63 4.56
C THR A 194 -0.49 -17.23 5.18
N TYR A 195 -0.82 -17.18 6.46
CA TYR A 195 -0.82 -15.93 7.24
C TYR A 195 0.61 -15.42 7.42
N LEU A 196 0.85 -14.15 7.10
CA LEU A 196 2.18 -13.52 7.15
C LEU A 196 2.36 -12.64 8.38
N GLY A 197 1.33 -11.93 8.78
CA GLY A 197 1.34 -10.92 9.84
C GLY A 197 0.14 -9.99 9.70
N ASN A 198 0.14 -8.88 10.42
CA ASN A 198 -0.97 -7.94 10.44
C ASN A 198 -0.58 -6.60 9.81
N VAL A 199 -1.56 -5.90 9.27
CA VAL A 199 -1.44 -4.49 8.86
C VAL A 199 -1.11 -3.63 10.06
N GLY A 200 -0.11 -2.78 9.93
CA GLY A 200 0.35 -1.86 10.96
C GLY A 200 0.41 -0.42 10.48
N HIS A 201 1.34 0.34 11.10
CA HIS A 201 1.61 1.75 10.80
C HIS A 201 3.11 2.06 10.92
N SER A 202 3.95 1.05 10.79
CA SER A 202 5.39 1.19 10.95
C SER A 202 6.05 1.86 9.75
N GLY A 203 7.20 2.50 9.96
CA GLY A 203 7.94 3.21 8.91
C GLY A 203 7.31 4.54 8.52
N ASN A 204 7.35 4.89 7.22
CA ASN A 204 6.81 6.14 6.69
C ASN A 204 5.37 5.96 6.19
N SER A 205 4.46 5.67 7.09
CA SER A 205 3.03 5.53 6.83
C SER A 205 2.26 6.75 7.34
N THR A 206 1.29 7.26 6.58
CA THR A 206 0.45 8.40 6.97
C THR A 206 -0.80 7.98 7.74
N GLU A 207 -1.26 6.75 7.52
CA GLU A 207 -2.29 6.08 8.30
C GLU A 207 -2.11 4.55 8.14
N PRO A 208 -2.65 3.72 9.03
CA PRO A 208 -2.60 2.27 8.87
C PRO A 208 -3.10 1.84 7.49
N HIS A 209 -2.30 1.09 6.75
CA HIS A 209 -2.64 0.52 5.45
C HIS A 209 -1.71 -0.65 5.11
N LEU A 210 -2.11 -1.50 4.17
CA LEU A 210 -1.20 -2.45 3.54
C LEU A 210 -0.59 -1.83 2.30
N HIS A 211 0.73 -1.66 2.29
CA HIS A 211 1.49 -1.44 1.06
C HIS A 211 1.90 -2.78 0.45
N PHE A 212 1.59 -2.99 -0.84
CA PHE A 212 1.83 -4.24 -1.55
C PHE A 212 2.41 -4.00 -2.95
N GLN A 213 3.47 -4.75 -3.33
CA GLN A 213 4.09 -4.66 -4.65
C GLN A 213 4.70 -5.98 -5.10
N LEU A 214 4.85 -6.15 -6.44
CA LEU A 214 5.68 -7.18 -7.04
C LEU A 214 6.95 -6.59 -7.64
N MET A 215 8.06 -7.35 -7.55
CA MET A 215 9.40 -6.92 -7.93
C MET A 215 10.17 -8.05 -8.62
N ASP A 216 11.25 -7.65 -9.33
CA ASP A 216 12.20 -8.57 -9.97
C ASP A 216 13.40 -8.96 -9.08
N SER A 217 13.50 -8.41 -7.87
CA SER A 217 14.63 -8.63 -6.95
C SER A 217 14.19 -8.62 -5.49
N ALA A 218 14.89 -9.38 -4.63
CA ALA A 218 14.78 -9.26 -3.18
C ALA A 218 15.44 -7.99 -2.63
N ILE A 219 16.41 -7.42 -3.37
CA ILE A 219 17.11 -6.18 -3.00
C ILE A 219 16.26 -5.02 -3.43
N ILE A 220 15.40 -4.54 -2.52
CA ILE A 220 14.36 -3.56 -2.82
C ILE A 220 14.94 -2.23 -3.33
N GLU A 221 16.12 -1.84 -2.86
CA GLU A 221 16.81 -0.61 -3.25
C GLU A 221 17.08 -0.53 -4.77
N SER A 222 17.30 -1.67 -5.40
CA SER A 222 17.60 -1.80 -6.85
C SER A 222 16.50 -2.49 -7.64
N ALA A 223 15.42 -2.93 -6.98
CA ALA A 223 14.35 -3.67 -7.62
C ALA A 223 13.54 -2.80 -8.59
N ASN A 224 13.10 -3.42 -9.69
CA ASN A 224 12.08 -2.87 -10.56
C ASN A 224 10.72 -3.42 -10.17
N GLY A 225 9.70 -2.55 -10.14
CA GLY A 225 8.31 -2.97 -9.96
C GLY A 225 7.81 -3.71 -11.19
N LEU A 226 7.12 -4.82 -10.97
CA LEU A 226 6.53 -5.65 -12.01
C LEU A 226 5.02 -5.48 -12.05
N PRO A 227 4.41 -5.38 -13.25
CA PRO A 227 2.96 -5.34 -13.39
C PRO A 227 2.35 -6.72 -13.08
N PHE A 228 1.18 -6.72 -12.45
CA PHE A 228 0.45 -7.92 -12.11
C PHE A 228 -1.06 -7.67 -12.11
N VAL A 229 -1.84 -8.75 -12.09
CA VAL A 229 -3.28 -8.74 -11.91
C VAL A 229 -3.66 -9.72 -10.80
N PHE A 230 -4.78 -9.45 -10.12
CA PHE A 230 -5.36 -10.41 -9.18
C PHE A 230 -6.18 -11.46 -9.95
N SER A 231 -6.02 -12.72 -9.58
CA SER A 231 -6.71 -13.86 -10.22
C SER A 231 -8.22 -13.70 -10.17
N ALA A 232 -8.75 -13.33 -8.99
CA ALA A 232 -10.13 -12.96 -8.79
C ALA A 232 -10.34 -12.21 -7.48
N TYR A 233 -11.31 -11.30 -7.49
CA TYR A 233 -11.84 -10.61 -6.32
C TYR A 233 -13.29 -10.20 -6.61
N GLU A 234 -14.05 -9.83 -5.58
CA GLU A 234 -15.36 -9.21 -5.79
C GLU A 234 -15.22 -7.69 -5.66
N LYS A 235 -15.85 -6.97 -6.58
CA LYS A 235 -15.95 -5.50 -6.60
C LYS A 235 -17.38 -5.08 -6.33
N TYR A 236 -17.57 -4.08 -5.47
CA TYR A 236 -18.88 -3.49 -5.22
C TYR A 236 -19.22 -2.42 -6.25
N ASN A 237 -20.34 -2.59 -6.94
CA ASN A 237 -20.80 -1.66 -8.00
C ASN A 237 -21.78 -0.57 -7.49
N GLY A 238 -21.96 -0.44 -6.19
CA GLY A 238 -22.92 0.44 -5.54
C GLY A 238 -24.24 -0.25 -5.14
N GLN A 239 -24.50 -1.45 -5.64
CA GLN A 239 -25.71 -2.25 -5.35
C GLN A 239 -25.39 -3.69 -4.98
N THR A 240 -24.55 -4.34 -5.76
CA THR A 240 -24.18 -5.75 -5.61
C THR A 240 -22.67 -5.95 -5.70
N TRP A 241 -22.21 -7.12 -5.29
CA TRP A 241 -20.85 -7.57 -5.47
C TRP A 241 -20.73 -8.36 -6.79
N GLU A 242 -19.76 -8.00 -7.60
CA GLU A 242 -19.47 -8.63 -8.89
C GLU A 242 -18.10 -9.29 -8.87
N ILE A 243 -17.98 -10.51 -9.36
CA ILE A 243 -16.68 -11.19 -9.49
C ILE A 243 -15.93 -10.58 -10.67
N VAL A 244 -14.70 -10.15 -10.38
CA VAL A 244 -13.74 -9.63 -11.35
C VAL A 244 -12.54 -10.58 -11.39
N SER A 245 -12.08 -10.95 -12.57
CA SER A 245 -10.95 -11.88 -12.75
C SER A 245 -9.89 -11.27 -13.65
N ASN A 246 -8.60 -11.54 -13.31
CA ASN A 246 -7.43 -11.08 -14.07
C ASN A 246 -7.43 -9.57 -14.31
N GLN A 247 -7.78 -8.81 -13.30
CA GLN A 247 -7.79 -7.34 -13.31
C GLN A 247 -7.14 -6.77 -12.05
N ILE A 248 -6.99 -5.45 -12.03
CA ILE A 248 -6.55 -4.68 -10.87
C ILE A 248 -7.63 -3.67 -10.49
N PRO A 249 -7.84 -3.41 -9.19
CA PRO A 249 -8.81 -2.41 -8.76
C PRO A 249 -8.26 -0.98 -8.97
N ALA A 250 -9.14 -0.05 -9.32
CA ALA A 250 -8.84 1.37 -9.38
C ALA A 250 -8.97 2.03 -7.99
N VAL A 251 -8.42 3.24 -7.85
CA VAL A 251 -8.54 4.05 -6.62
C VAL A 251 -10.03 4.28 -6.28
N GLY A 252 -10.35 4.15 -5.00
CA GLY A 252 -11.71 4.31 -4.47
C GLY A 252 -12.60 3.08 -4.65
N GLU A 253 -12.18 2.05 -5.40
CA GLU A 253 -12.97 0.83 -5.53
C GLU A 253 -13.02 0.05 -4.22
N ARG A 254 -14.24 -0.33 -3.82
CA ARG A 254 -14.51 -1.22 -2.70
C ARG A 254 -14.49 -2.66 -3.21
N ILE A 255 -13.56 -3.44 -2.66
CA ILE A 255 -13.27 -4.81 -3.10
C ILE A 255 -13.24 -5.77 -1.92
N ARG A 256 -13.35 -7.06 -2.19
CA ARG A 256 -13.12 -8.12 -1.19
C ARG A 256 -12.62 -9.41 -1.82
N SER A 257 -11.98 -10.24 -1.01
CA SER A 257 -11.65 -11.62 -1.41
C SER A 257 -12.92 -12.41 -1.75
N LEU A 258 -12.79 -13.40 -2.65
CA LEU A 258 -13.86 -14.37 -2.88
C LEU A 258 -14.20 -15.07 -1.56
N LYS A 259 -15.48 -15.41 -1.38
CA LYS A 259 -15.90 -16.27 -0.27
C LYS A 259 -15.34 -17.68 -0.47
N GLU A 260 -14.85 -18.32 0.58
CA GLU A 260 -14.17 -19.63 0.53
C GLU A 260 -14.94 -20.70 -0.23
N ASN A 261 -16.29 -20.65 -0.24
CA ASN A 261 -17.13 -21.61 -0.97
C ASN A 261 -17.18 -21.40 -2.50
N GLN A 262 -16.55 -20.39 -3.06
CA GLN A 262 -16.52 -20.10 -4.50
C GLN A 262 -15.21 -20.51 -5.18
N THR A 263 -14.23 -20.97 -4.41
CA THR A 263 -12.89 -21.33 -4.91
C THR A 263 -12.83 -22.75 -5.45
N GLU A 264 -13.82 -23.63 -5.14
CA GLU A 264 -13.82 -25.06 -5.52
C GLU A 264 -14.45 -25.39 -6.88
N THR A 265 -14.90 -24.42 -7.66
CA THR A 265 -15.69 -24.67 -8.90
C THR A 265 -15.00 -24.16 -10.18
N ARG A 266 -13.67 -24.22 -10.28
CA ARG A 266 -12.98 -23.95 -11.56
C ARG A 266 -11.84 -24.89 -11.81
#